data_d888e974669ec3f974ba92178d7a72f9
#
_entry.id   d888e974669ec3f974ba92178d7a72f9
#
_cell.length_a   1.000
_cell.length_b   1.000
_cell.length_c   1.000
_cell.angle_alpha   90.00
_cell.angle_beta   90.00
_cell.angle_gamma   90.00
#
_symmetry.space_group_name_H-M   'P 1'
#
loop_
_entity.id
_entity.type
_entity.pdbx_description
1 polymer ?
#
loop_
_entity_poly.entity_id
_entity_poly.type
_entity_poly.pdbx_seq_one_letter_code
_entity_poly.pdbx_strand_id
1 'polypeptide(L)'
;EYYAGGDTDDAVLSVEELVQPDADGAVERGAKVIEGATILAMEGIPGDVRKMLSVMTRSVQEGKIPSASIIQGWQDPLEFLPDIIIDAPLAGKHLALIIAECLKLNALQLNFLVDQSPEYFRTSGKAALLAIHVLMERGGDPSDEELEVVQNLMTDDDKKTFDSAKLMWEANVKK
;
A
#
# COMPACT_ATOMS: atom_id res chain seq x y z
N GLU A 1 -20.31 -0.19 7.73
CA GLU A 1 -21.47 -0.95 7.19
C GLU A 1 -21.04 -1.93 6.08
N TYR A 2 -20.22 -1.54 5.09
CA TYR A 2 -19.79 -2.41 3.99
C TYR A 2 -19.14 -3.72 4.45
N TYR A 3 -18.27 -3.68 5.46
CA TYR A 3 -17.61 -4.87 6.00
C TYR A 3 -18.59 -5.87 6.66
N ALA A 4 -19.75 -5.41 7.07
CA ALA A 4 -20.80 -6.23 7.68
C ALA A 4 -21.72 -6.96 6.68
N GLY A 5 -21.45 -6.88 5.36
CA GLY A 5 -22.24 -7.59 4.34
C GLY A 5 -22.81 -6.69 3.24
N GLY A 6 -22.29 -5.46 3.10
CA GLY A 6 -22.68 -4.52 2.04
C GLY A 6 -22.30 -4.98 0.63
N ASP A 7 -23.02 -4.48 -0.38
CA ASP A 7 -22.75 -4.70 -1.78
C ASP A 7 -21.57 -3.83 -2.23
N THR A 8 -20.69 -4.39 -3.08
CA THR A 8 -19.56 -3.64 -3.65
C THR A 8 -20.04 -2.49 -4.55
N ASP A 9 -21.14 -2.64 -5.26
CA ASP A 9 -21.71 -1.61 -6.12
C ASP A 9 -22.15 -0.41 -5.29
N ASP A 10 -22.88 -0.64 -4.19
CA ASP A 10 -23.30 0.41 -3.26
C ASP A 10 -22.11 1.11 -2.60
N ALA A 11 -21.06 0.34 -2.27
CA ALA A 11 -19.85 0.92 -1.69
C ALA A 11 -19.09 1.81 -2.67
N VAL A 12 -18.98 1.42 -3.95
CA VAL A 12 -18.36 2.24 -5.01
C VAL A 12 -19.16 3.52 -5.26
N LEU A 13 -20.49 3.45 -5.27
CA LEU A 13 -21.35 4.64 -5.38
C LEU A 13 -21.16 5.58 -4.18
N SER A 14 -21.06 5.05 -2.97
CA SER A 14 -20.79 5.85 -1.77
C SER A 14 -19.42 6.54 -1.84
N VAL A 15 -18.41 5.87 -2.39
CA VAL A 15 -17.08 6.46 -2.64
C VAL A 15 -17.21 7.62 -3.66
N GLU A 16 -17.94 7.44 -4.76
CA GLU A 16 -18.15 8.47 -5.76
C GLU A 16 -18.83 9.72 -5.16
N GLU A 17 -19.87 9.51 -4.34
CA GLU A 17 -20.58 10.60 -3.65
C GLU A 17 -19.66 11.37 -2.69
N LEU A 18 -18.78 10.67 -1.97
CA LEU A 18 -17.82 11.29 -1.04
C LEU A 18 -16.69 12.03 -1.76
N VAL A 19 -16.13 11.43 -2.81
CA VAL A 19 -14.99 11.98 -3.53
C VAL A 19 -15.40 13.09 -4.49
N GLN A 20 -16.56 12.97 -5.15
CA GLN A 20 -17.02 13.90 -6.18
C GLN A 20 -15.90 14.15 -7.22
N PRO A 21 -15.55 13.16 -8.05
CA PRO A 21 -14.32 13.15 -8.85
C PRO A 21 -14.20 14.32 -9.84
N ASP A 22 -15.30 14.88 -10.27
CA ASP A 22 -15.35 16.01 -11.21
C ASP A 22 -15.34 17.40 -10.53
N ALA A 23 -15.33 17.44 -9.21
CA ALA A 23 -15.35 18.69 -8.44
C ALA A 23 -13.97 19.08 -7.90
N ASP A 24 -13.77 20.38 -7.66
CA ASP A 24 -12.55 20.88 -7.01
C ASP A 24 -12.32 20.18 -5.66
N GLY A 25 -11.05 19.85 -5.37
CA GLY A 25 -10.69 19.14 -4.15
C GLY A 25 -10.95 17.62 -4.18
N ALA A 26 -11.23 17.03 -5.33
CA ALA A 26 -11.45 15.59 -5.48
C ALA A 26 -10.24 14.76 -5.03
N VAL A 27 -9.02 15.23 -5.29
CA VAL A 27 -7.79 14.52 -4.89
C VAL A 27 -7.68 14.43 -3.38
N GLU A 28 -7.91 15.52 -2.66
CA GLU A 28 -7.87 15.56 -1.19
C GLU A 28 -8.96 14.71 -0.56
N ARG A 29 -10.19 14.75 -1.11
CA ARG A 29 -11.27 13.88 -0.62
C ARG A 29 -10.99 12.41 -0.90
N GLY A 30 -10.49 12.10 -2.09
CA GLY A 30 -10.06 10.76 -2.45
C GLY A 30 -8.93 10.24 -1.54
N ALA A 31 -7.95 11.10 -1.21
CA ALA A 31 -6.89 10.78 -0.28
C ALA A 31 -7.42 10.42 1.12
N LYS A 32 -8.41 11.17 1.63
CA LYS A 32 -9.04 10.86 2.93
C LYS A 32 -9.78 9.52 2.92
N VAL A 33 -10.44 9.17 1.82
CA VAL A 33 -11.08 7.85 1.66
C VAL A 33 -10.03 6.74 1.64
N ILE A 34 -8.96 6.90 0.88
CA ILE A 34 -7.85 5.93 0.81
C ILE A 34 -7.17 5.75 2.17
N GLU A 35 -6.84 6.85 2.85
CA GLU A 35 -6.23 6.86 4.19
C GLU A 35 -7.07 6.04 5.18
N GLY A 36 -8.34 6.43 5.36
CA GLY A 36 -9.23 5.76 6.32
C GLY A 36 -9.48 4.29 6.01
N ALA A 37 -9.69 3.95 4.72
CA ALA A 37 -9.89 2.57 4.30
C ALA A 37 -8.62 1.73 4.51
N THR A 38 -7.44 2.30 4.25
CA THR A 38 -6.15 1.60 4.42
C THR A 38 -5.86 1.33 5.89
N ILE A 39 -6.03 2.31 6.77
CA ILE A 39 -5.82 2.14 8.22
C ILE A 39 -6.76 1.05 8.77
N LEU A 40 -8.05 1.11 8.44
CA LEU A 40 -9.02 0.09 8.84
C LEU A 40 -8.64 -1.31 8.35
N ALA A 41 -8.12 -1.42 7.13
CA ALA A 41 -7.67 -2.70 6.59
C ALA A 41 -6.39 -3.20 7.26
N MET A 42 -5.44 -2.30 7.56
CA MET A 42 -4.19 -2.67 8.26
C MET A 42 -4.46 -3.26 9.65
N GLU A 43 -5.43 -2.73 10.38
CA GLU A 43 -5.84 -3.19 11.71
C GLU A 43 -6.87 -4.34 11.66
N GLY A 44 -7.45 -4.59 10.49
CA GLY A 44 -8.54 -5.55 10.29
C GLY A 44 -8.08 -6.99 10.09
N ILE A 45 -9.06 -7.85 9.80
CA ILE A 45 -8.80 -9.25 9.45
C ILE A 45 -8.63 -9.41 7.92
N PRO A 46 -8.00 -10.48 7.41
CA PRO A 46 -7.76 -10.68 5.98
C PRO A 46 -9.01 -10.59 5.09
N GLY A 47 -10.20 -10.88 5.65
CA GLY A 47 -11.48 -10.75 4.95
C GLY A 47 -11.82 -9.29 4.64
N ASP A 48 -11.55 -8.40 5.57
CA ASP A 48 -11.82 -6.95 5.43
C ASP A 48 -10.86 -6.31 4.44
N VAL A 49 -9.58 -6.75 4.45
CA VAL A 49 -8.59 -6.31 3.45
C VAL A 49 -9.06 -6.62 2.03
N ARG A 50 -9.54 -7.84 1.77
CA ARG A 50 -10.05 -8.23 0.44
C ARG A 50 -11.28 -7.42 0.02
N LYS A 51 -12.20 -7.16 0.94
CA LYS A 51 -13.37 -6.32 0.67
C LYS A 51 -12.96 -4.89 0.34
N MET A 52 -12.07 -4.31 1.13
CA MET A 52 -11.55 -2.96 0.88
C MET A 52 -10.87 -2.89 -0.48
N LEU A 53 -10.01 -3.87 -0.81
CA LEU A 53 -9.35 -3.94 -2.12
C LEU A 53 -10.36 -3.99 -3.27
N SER A 54 -11.42 -4.78 -3.15
CA SER A 54 -12.47 -4.87 -4.17
C SER A 54 -13.11 -3.51 -4.46
N VAL A 55 -13.44 -2.74 -3.43
CA VAL A 55 -14.01 -1.39 -3.57
C VAL A 55 -12.98 -0.40 -4.11
N MET A 56 -11.77 -0.39 -3.54
CA MET A 56 -10.72 0.55 -3.91
C MET A 56 -10.27 0.37 -5.36
N THR A 57 -9.96 -0.88 -5.77
CA THR A 57 -9.51 -1.18 -7.14
C THR A 57 -10.56 -0.80 -8.15
N ARG A 58 -11.82 -1.12 -7.89
CA ARG A 58 -12.92 -0.77 -8.77
C ARG A 58 -13.14 0.74 -8.82
N SER A 59 -13.10 1.43 -7.69
CA SER A 59 -13.25 2.90 -7.65
C SER A 59 -12.14 3.61 -8.43
N VAL A 60 -10.90 3.10 -8.40
CA VAL A 60 -9.80 3.63 -9.19
C VAL A 60 -9.98 3.33 -10.68
N GLN A 61 -10.35 2.10 -11.04
CA GLN A 61 -10.57 1.70 -12.43
C GLN A 61 -11.72 2.47 -13.10
N GLU A 62 -12.79 2.75 -12.36
CA GLU A 62 -13.95 3.52 -12.83
C GLU A 62 -13.74 5.05 -12.74
N GLY A 63 -12.56 5.52 -12.30
CA GLY A 63 -12.25 6.94 -12.16
C GLY A 63 -12.99 7.65 -11.04
N LYS A 64 -13.58 6.89 -10.08
CA LYS A 64 -14.26 7.45 -8.91
C LYS A 64 -13.28 8.02 -7.87
N ILE A 65 -12.06 7.51 -7.87
CA ILE A 65 -10.95 8.03 -7.09
C ILE A 65 -9.84 8.46 -8.05
N PRO A 66 -9.40 9.72 -8.04
CA PRO A 66 -8.23 10.17 -8.80
C PRO A 66 -6.96 9.38 -8.40
N SER A 67 -6.16 8.93 -9.35
CA SER A 67 -4.94 8.16 -9.06
C SER A 67 -3.95 8.91 -8.16
N ALA A 68 -3.88 10.23 -8.27
CA ALA A 68 -3.08 11.08 -7.39
C ALA A 68 -3.47 10.97 -5.90
N SER A 69 -4.73 10.63 -5.61
CA SER A 69 -5.23 10.43 -4.24
C SER A 69 -4.57 9.25 -3.53
N ILE A 70 -4.08 8.25 -4.28
CA ILE A 70 -3.55 6.99 -3.72
C ILE A 70 -2.30 7.27 -2.90
N ILE A 71 -1.29 7.89 -3.49
CA ILE A 71 -0.03 8.19 -2.81
C ILE A 71 -0.24 9.22 -1.69
N GLN A 72 -1.10 10.22 -1.93
CA GLN A 72 -1.42 11.22 -0.91
C GLN A 72 -2.13 10.57 0.30
N GLY A 73 -3.06 9.63 0.07
CA GLY A 73 -3.78 8.95 1.13
C GLY A 73 -2.93 7.92 1.90
N TRP A 74 -1.77 7.53 1.37
CA TRP A 74 -0.86 6.61 2.05
C TRP A 74 0.25 7.31 2.84
N GLN A 75 0.29 8.64 2.90
CA GLN A 75 1.31 9.34 3.69
C GLN A 75 1.22 8.91 5.17
N ASP A 76 0.07 9.06 5.81
CA ASP A 76 -0.12 8.69 7.22
C ASP A 76 -0.02 7.18 7.46
N PRO A 77 -0.68 6.28 6.68
CA PRO A 77 -0.47 4.82 6.79
C PRO A 77 0.99 4.37 6.71
N LEU A 78 1.81 5.00 5.87
CA LEU A 78 3.24 4.70 5.78
C LEU A 78 4.01 5.30 6.95
N GLU A 79 3.75 6.57 7.29
CA GLU A 79 4.40 7.28 8.41
C GLU A 79 4.24 6.49 9.71
N PHE A 80 3.02 6.04 10.01
CA PHE A 80 2.71 5.36 11.27
C PHE A 80 2.85 3.83 11.21
N LEU A 81 3.22 3.24 10.06
CA LEU A 81 3.39 1.79 9.95
C LEU A 81 4.28 1.18 11.04
N PRO A 82 5.45 1.78 11.39
CA PRO A 82 6.31 1.24 12.44
C PRO A 82 5.63 1.10 13.80
N ASP A 83 4.71 2.00 14.11
CA ASP A 83 3.95 2.01 15.37
C ASP A 83 2.74 1.06 15.29
N ILE A 84 2.02 1.08 14.16
CA ILE A 84 0.83 0.21 13.96
C ILE A 84 1.19 -1.28 14.06
N ILE A 85 2.35 -1.71 13.55
CA ILE A 85 2.76 -3.12 13.61
C ILE A 85 2.98 -3.63 15.04
N ILE A 86 3.14 -2.76 16.03
CA ILE A 86 3.28 -3.16 17.42
C ILE A 86 1.97 -3.80 17.93
N ASP A 87 0.84 -3.18 17.61
CA ASP A 87 -0.50 -3.62 18.05
C ASP A 87 -1.17 -4.53 17.01
N ALA A 88 -0.87 -4.34 15.72
CA ALA A 88 -1.39 -5.11 14.59
C ALA A 88 -0.24 -5.73 13.77
N PRO A 89 0.32 -6.89 14.17
CA PRO A 89 1.51 -7.49 13.52
C PRO A 89 1.34 -7.82 12.03
N LEU A 90 0.11 -7.93 11.55
CA LEU A 90 -0.20 -8.19 10.14
C LEU A 90 -0.34 -6.91 9.30
N ALA A 91 -0.33 -5.72 9.91
CA ALA A 91 -0.55 -4.45 9.22
C ALA A 91 0.39 -4.24 8.02
N GLY A 92 1.68 -4.57 8.19
CA GLY A 92 2.65 -4.47 7.10
C GLY A 92 2.34 -5.40 5.91
N LYS A 93 1.83 -6.61 6.17
CA LYS A 93 1.40 -7.55 5.11
C LYS A 93 0.11 -7.07 4.44
N HIS A 94 -0.83 -6.55 5.20
CA HIS A 94 -2.07 -5.98 4.65
C HIS A 94 -1.77 -4.78 3.76
N LEU A 95 -0.91 -3.87 4.22
CA LEU A 95 -0.49 -2.73 3.41
C LEU A 95 0.26 -3.18 2.15
N ALA A 96 1.15 -4.17 2.25
CA ALA A 96 1.85 -4.74 1.10
C ALA A 96 0.89 -5.30 0.04
N LEU A 97 -0.15 -6.02 0.46
CA LEU A 97 -1.18 -6.55 -0.44
C LEU A 97 -1.93 -5.40 -1.14
N ILE A 98 -2.29 -4.34 -0.42
CA ILE A 98 -2.97 -3.17 -0.97
C ILE A 98 -2.11 -2.48 -2.05
N ILE A 99 -0.83 -2.24 -1.73
CA ILE A 99 0.12 -1.63 -2.68
C ILE A 99 0.31 -2.52 -3.90
N ALA A 100 0.48 -3.83 -3.71
CA ALA A 100 0.67 -4.80 -4.78
C ALA A 100 -0.50 -4.79 -5.80
N GLU A 101 -1.74 -4.69 -5.33
CA GLU A 101 -2.90 -4.58 -6.22
C GLU A 101 -2.89 -3.28 -7.03
N CYS A 102 -2.46 -2.16 -6.45
CA CYS A 102 -2.30 -0.91 -7.20
C CYS A 102 -1.18 -0.98 -8.25
N LEU A 103 -0.09 -1.71 -7.97
CA LEU A 103 0.94 -2.00 -8.98
C LEU A 103 0.40 -2.83 -10.14
N LYS A 104 -0.39 -3.89 -9.86
CA LYS A 104 -1.03 -4.72 -10.89
C LYS A 104 -1.97 -3.92 -11.80
N LEU A 105 -2.61 -2.89 -11.27
CA LEU A 105 -3.47 -1.97 -12.03
C LEU A 105 -2.68 -0.92 -12.81
N ASN A 106 -1.36 -0.88 -12.71
CA ASN A 106 -0.51 0.20 -13.23
C ASN A 106 -0.92 1.60 -12.72
N ALA A 107 -1.57 1.68 -11.58
CA ALA A 107 -1.98 2.94 -10.97
C ALA A 107 -0.79 3.70 -10.36
N LEU A 108 0.31 3.00 -10.08
CA LEU A 108 1.57 3.55 -9.56
C LEU A 108 2.74 2.60 -9.87
N GLN A 109 3.96 3.04 -9.57
CA GLN A 109 5.18 2.25 -9.66
C GLN A 109 5.84 2.13 -8.28
N LEU A 110 6.62 1.08 -8.04
CA LEU A 110 7.21 0.78 -6.73
C LEU A 110 8.15 1.89 -6.22
N ASN A 111 8.78 2.65 -7.13
CA ASN A 111 9.70 3.74 -6.79
C ASN A 111 9.06 4.84 -5.93
N PHE A 112 7.71 4.94 -5.88
CA PHE A 112 7.05 5.90 -4.99
C PHE A 112 7.46 5.72 -3.52
N LEU A 113 7.83 4.51 -3.12
CA LEU A 113 8.32 4.23 -1.76
C LEU A 113 9.66 4.93 -1.46
N VAL A 114 10.47 5.20 -2.49
CA VAL A 114 11.72 5.98 -2.36
C VAL A 114 11.45 7.47 -2.48
N ASP A 115 10.67 7.85 -3.51
CA ASP A 115 10.58 9.25 -3.97
C ASP A 115 9.51 10.05 -3.22
N GLN A 116 8.43 9.40 -2.77
CA GLN A 116 7.22 10.07 -2.30
C GLN A 116 6.70 9.59 -0.95
N SER A 117 7.33 8.58 -0.32
CA SER A 117 6.94 8.14 1.01
C SER A 117 7.55 9.03 2.10
N PRO A 118 6.99 9.05 3.32
CA PRO A 118 7.52 9.82 4.44
C PRO A 118 8.95 9.44 4.81
N GLU A 119 9.75 10.41 5.24
CA GLU A 119 11.15 10.17 5.63
C GLU A 119 11.26 9.25 6.84
N TYR A 120 10.38 9.42 7.83
CA TYR A 120 10.36 8.56 9.02
C TYR A 120 10.15 7.09 8.64
N PHE A 121 9.23 6.79 7.74
CA PHE A 121 9.03 5.45 7.22
C PHE A 121 10.30 4.89 6.56
N ARG A 122 10.94 5.67 5.67
CA ARG A 122 12.15 5.23 4.95
C ARG A 122 13.32 4.90 5.88
N THR A 123 13.41 5.59 7.01
CA THR A 123 14.50 5.42 7.99
C THR A 123 14.18 4.44 9.12
N SER A 124 12.93 3.98 9.21
CA SER A 124 12.44 3.11 10.30
C SER A 124 12.95 1.66 10.27
N GLY A 125 13.64 1.24 9.18
CA GLY A 125 14.02 -0.16 8.95
C GLY A 125 12.85 -1.07 8.55
N LYS A 126 11.68 -0.49 8.19
CA LYS A 126 10.51 -1.24 7.72
C LYS A 126 10.29 -1.13 6.22
N ALA A 127 10.87 -0.12 5.58
CA ALA A 127 10.60 0.22 4.18
C ALA A 127 11.08 -0.87 3.21
N ALA A 128 12.30 -1.36 3.35
CA ALA A 128 12.83 -2.43 2.50
C ALA A 128 12.01 -3.71 2.64
N LEU A 129 11.65 -4.09 3.87
CA LEU A 129 10.83 -5.26 4.14
C LEU A 129 9.42 -5.12 3.55
N LEU A 130 8.79 -3.94 3.67
CA LEU A 130 7.51 -3.67 3.03
C LEU A 130 7.61 -3.83 1.51
N ALA A 131 8.63 -3.26 0.87
CA ALA A 131 8.85 -3.39 -0.57
C ALA A 131 9.02 -4.87 -0.99
N ILE A 132 9.76 -5.68 -0.23
CA ILE A 132 9.86 -7.13 -0.44
C ILE A 132 8.47 -7.79 -0.35
N HIS A 133 7.68 -7.49 0.67
CA HIS A 133 6.34 -8.06 0.80
C HIS A 133 5.41 -7.63 -0.36
N VAL A 134 5.50 -6.38 -0.80
CA VAL A 134 4.76 -5.89 -1.99
C VAL A 134 5.11 -6.71 -3.23
N LEU A 135 6.38 -6.96 -3.48
CA LEU A 135 6.82 -7.77 -4.63
C LEU A 135 6.36 -9.23 -4.51
N MET A 136 6.35 -9.80 -3.30
CA MET A 136 5.81 -11.15 -3.07
C MET A 136 4.31 -11.22 -3.35
N GLU A 137 3.52 -10.26 -2.88
CA GLU A 137 2.06 -10.20 -3.09
C GLU A 137 1.70 -9.87 -4.56
N ARG A 138 2.53 -9.08 -5.24
CA ARG A 138 2.38 -8.84 -6.68
C ARG A 138 2.57 -10.14 -7.47
N GLY A 139 3.50 -10.99 -7.05
CA GLY A 139 3.87 -12.23 -7.72
C GLY A 139 4.92 -12.04 -8.83
N GLY A 140 5.55 -13.14 -9.20
CA GLY A 140 6.67 -13.17 -10.15
C GLY A 140 8.00 -12.73 -9.53
N ASP A 141 9.08 -12.91 -10.29
CA ASP A 141 10.39 -12.44 -9.85
C ASP A 141 10.50 -10.92 -10.04
N PRO A 142 11.21 -10.22 -9.14
CA PRO A 142 11.43 -8.78 -9.27
C PRO A 142 12.39 -8.47 -10.42
N SER A 143 12.16 -7.36 -11.11
CA SER A 143 13.12 -6.81 -12.07
C SER A 143 14.34 -6.21 -11.37
N ASP A 144 15.40 -5.95 -12.13
CA ASP A 144 16.60 -5.28 -11.59
C ASP A 144 16.26 -3.86 -11.07
N GLU A 145 15.35 -3.14 -11.73
CA GLU A 145 14.88 -1.82 -11.31
C GLU A 145 14.13 -1.87 -9.97
N GLU A 146 13.31 -2.90 -9.77
CA GLU A 146 12.58 -3.10 -8.52
C GLU A 146 13.52 -3.51 -7.37
N LEU A 147 14.53 -4.32 -7.65
CA LEU A 147 15.58 -4.63 -6.68
C LEU A 147 16.40 -3.38 -6.32
N GLU A 148 16.63 -2.46 -7.26
CA GLU A 148 17.27 -1.18 -6.98
C GLU A 148 16.43 -0.32 -6.03
N VAL A 149 15.11 -0.28 -6.20
CA VAL A 149 14.18 0.38 -5.24
C VAL A 149 14.35 -0.21 -3.84
N VAL A 150 14.33 -1.54 -3.71
CA VAL A 150 14.57 -2.21 -2.41
C VAL A 150 15.93 -1.84 -1.84
N GLN A 151 16.99 -1.86 -2.67
CA GLN A 151 18.36 -1.51 -2.26
C GLN A 151 18.46 -0.09 -1.70
N ASN A 152 17.74 0.87 -2.30
CA ASN A 152 17.67 2.26 -1.86
C ASN A 152 16.92 2.45 -0.54
N LEU A 153 16.02 1.52 -0.20
CA LEU A 153 15.26 1.51 1.05
C LEU A 153 15.95 0.76 2.19
N MET A 154 17.02 -0.02 1.89
CA MET A 154 17.76 -0.77 2.91
C MET A 154 18.53 0.17 3.84
N THR A 155 18.30 0.00 5.13
CA THR A 155 19.10 0.65 6.19
C THR A 155 20.49 0.03 6.32
N ASP A 156 21.37 0.64 7.09
CA ASP A 156 22.69 0.07 7.38
C ASP A 156 22.61 -1.29 8.11
N ASP A 157 21.57 -1.50 8.92
CA ASP A 157 21.34 -2.76 9.61
C ASP A 157 20.81 -3.84 8.66
N ASP A 158 19.96 -3.47 7.70
CA ASP A 158 19.55 -4.39 6.62
C ASP A 158 20.77 -4.82 5.80
N LYS A 159 21.66 -3.88 5.44
CA LYS A 159 22.88 -4.16 4.66
C LYS A 159 23.88 -5.02 5.41
N LYS A 160 23.96 -4.95 6.74
CA LYS A 160 24.76 -5.87 7.56
C LYS A 160 24.21 -7.31 7.53
N THR A 161 22.87 -7.44 7.37
CA THR A 161 22.20 -8.75 7.40
C THR A 161 22.19 -9.42 6.02
N PHE A 162 22.01 -8.67 4.95
CA PHE A 162 21.68 -9.19 3.63
C PHE A 162 22.61 -8.78 2.50
N ASP A 163 23.71 -8.09 2.70
CA ASP A 163 24.65 -7.59 1.67
C ASP A 163 23.98 -6.91 0.44
N SER A 164 22.81 -7.38 -0.02
CA SER A 164 22.08 -6.85 -1.17
C SER A 164 20.56 -7.12 -1.09
N ALA A 165 19.79 -6.31 -1.84
CA ALA A 165 18.34 -6.47 -2.00
C ALA A 165 17.97 -7.85 -2.56
N LYS A 166 18.77 -8.40 -3.47
CA LYS A 166 18.56 -9.74 -4.04
C LYS A 166 18.64 -10.83 -2.97
N LEU A 167 19.63 -10.78 -2.09
CA LEU A 167 19.76 -11.74 -0.98
C LEU A 167 18.62 -11.57 0.03
N MET A 168 18.20 -10.34 0.28
CA MET A 168 17.03 -10.07 1.11
C MET A 168 15.75 -10.67 0.51
N TRP A 169 15.54 -10.51 -0.81
CA TRP A 169 14.44 -11.14 -1.54
C TRP A 169 14.47 -12.66 -1.41
N GLU A 170 15.59 -13.30 -1.80
CA GLU A 170 15.73 -14.75 -1.75
C GLU A 170 15.49 -15.35 -0.36
N ALA A 171 15.94 -14.65 0.68
CA ALA A 171 15.73 -15.07 2.07
C ALA A 171 14.28 -15.02 2.54
N ASN A 172 13.45 -14.15 1.95
CA ASN A 172 12.03 -14.00 2.30
C ASN A 172 11.12 -14.91 1.48
N VAL A 173 11.43 -15.16 0.20
CA VAL A 173 10.64 -16.07 -0.67
C VAL A 173 10.78 -17.53 -0.26
N LYS A 174 11.89 -17.94 0.37
CA LYS A 174 12.14 -19.33 0.81
C LYS A 174 11.49 -19.69 2.15
N LYS A 175 10.82 -18.76 2.81
CA LYS A 175 10.09 -18.99 4.09
C LYS A 175 8.65 -19.34 3.84
#